data_d75b5a68b5cd7eb472b2f1deb4dbbd86
#
_entry.id   d75b5a68b5cd7eb472b2f1deb4dbbd86
#
_cell.length_a   1.000
_cell.length_b   1.000
_cell.length_c   1.000
_cell.angle_alpha   90.00
_cell.angle_beta   90.00
_cell.angle_gamma   90.00
#
_symmetry.space_group_name_H-M   'P 1'
#
loop_
_entity.id
_entity.type
_entity.pdbx_description
1 polymer ?
#
loop_
_entity_poly.entity_id
_entity_poly.type
_entity_poly.pdbx_seq_one_letter_code
_entity_poly.pdbx_strand_id
1 'polypeptide(L)'
;MLIAALESAFGTDNGLSQAPGFMESARFMQYMTAPGGDCFCFSDSPVEAECNMMMFWFAGKAKDLSLLWIERQYLDRPDMPFAEDRLLPSLMVFCSQLDLKNIGKPKKNFWFSRGDTPVFIYRGGWDSKEDTYLGVKGGSPSTSHAHMDAGSFIFERDGVRWAMDLGMQSYITLESKGVDLWNMSQNGQRWEVFRLSNIAHNTLTINGERHLVKSNAPITRTFESKKQKGAEVDLSSVFANSVKKVVRTVILDQKDHLEVTDRLETGDKEAAVSWIMVTPAEAKITGKNRMELTKDGQRMLLTVDADTEVEMKTWSNVPPHEYDFRNPGTIRVGFETVIPANRASQLKVRLIPLK
;
A
#
# COMPACT_ATOMS: atom_id res chain seq x y z
N MET A 1 7.97 12.26 -21.58
CA MET A 1 7.62 12.92 -22.88
C MET A 1 8.29 14.28 -23.04
N LEU A 2 8.00 15.28 -22.19
CA LEU A 2 8.57 16.65 -22.35
C LEU A 2 10.10 16.65 -22.49
N ILE A 3 10.81 15.99 -21.57
CA ILE A 3 12.29 15.90 -21.59
C ILE A 3 12.79 15.30 -22.90
N ALA A 4 12.22 14.18 -23.34
CA ALA A 4 12.61 13.55 -24.60
C ALA A 4 12.35 14.47 -25.82
N ALA A 5 11.25 15.23 -25.80
CA ALA A 5 10.95 16.20 -26.86
C ALA A 5 11.96 17.37 -26.86
N LEU A 6 12.34 17.89 -25.68
CA LEU A 6 13.35 18.94 -25.57
C LEU A 6 14.73 18.47 -26.07
N GLU A 7 15.15 17.28 -25.66
CA GLU A 7 16.41 16.68 -26.15
C GLU A 7 16.42 16.47 -27.66
N SER A 8 15.29 16.00 -28.22
CA SER A 8 15.17 15.82 -29.67
C SER A 8 15.20 17.14 -30.46
N ALA A 9 14.53 18.17 -29.92
CA ALA A 9 14.37 19.45 -30.62
C ALA A 9 15.56 20.40 -30.41
N PHE A 10 16.17 20.41 -29.23
CA PHE A 10 17.17 21.39 -28.81
C PHE A 10 18.52 20.80 -28.42
N GLY A 11 18.65 19.46 -28.41
CA GLY A 11 19.87 18.78 -27.98
C GLY A 11 20.12 18.84 -26.45
N THR A 12 19.17 19.37 -25.68
CA THR A 12 19.30 19.54 -24.24
C THR A 12 17.91 19.47 -23.55
N ASP A 13 17.89 18.94 -22.37
CA ASP A 13 16.72 19.00 -21.48
C ASP A 13 16.79 20.14 -20.45
N ASN A 14 17.76 21.02 -20.58
CA ASN A 14 18.02 22.13 -19.65
C ASN A 14 18.17 21.70 -18.19
N GLY A 15 18.69 20.48 -17.96
CA GLY A 15 18.92 19.92 -16.63
C GLY A 15 17.69 19.33 -15.94
N LEU A 16 16.54 19.23 -16.61
CA LEU A 16 15.31 18.68 -16.00
C LEU A 16 15.48 17.26 -15.53
N SER A 17 16.19 16.39 -16.29
CA SER A 17 16.45 15.01 -15.88
C SER A 17 17.44 14.90 -14.70
N GLN A 18 18.15 15.97 -14.38
CA GLN A 18 19.11 16.03 -13.27
C GLN A 18 18.47 16.55 -11.97
N ALA A 19 17.17 16.91 -11.99
CA ALA A 19 16.45 17.31 -10.78
C ALA A 19 16.56 16.20 -9.73
N PRO A 20 16.86 16.57 -8.46
CA PRO A 20 17.03 15.58 -7.40
C PRO A 20 15.85 14.62 -7.28
N GLY A 21 16.12 13.31 -7.31
CA GLY A 21 15.11 12.26 -7.20
C GLY A 21 14.35 11.95 -8.50
N PHE A 22 14.47 12.77 -9.56
CA PHE A 22 13.70 12.55 -10.79
C PHE A 22 14.00 11.18 -11.43
N MET A 23 15.25 10.84 -11.65
CA MET A 23 15.61 9.54 -12.23
C MET A 23 15.32 8.36 -11.30
N GLU A 24 15.41 8.56 -9.99
CA GLU A 24 15.05 7.55 -8.98
C GLU A 24 13.54 7.27 -8.92
N SER A 25 12.69 8.18 -9.41
CA SER A 25 11.24 8.00 -9.46
C SER A 25 10.81 6.79 -10.31
N ALA A 26 11.62 6.35 -11.28
CA ALA A 26 11.38 5.14 -12.05
C ALA A 26 11.31 3.89 -11.14
N ARG A 27 12.11 3.84 -10.08
CA ARG A 27 12.10 2.71 -9.14
C ARG A 27 10.80 2.64 -8.35
N PHE A 28 10.12 3.75 -8.13
CA PHE A 28 8.78 3.74 -7.54
C PHE A 28 7.86 2.80 -8.32
N MET A 29 7.71 2.98 -9.62
CA MET A 29 6.85 2.15 -10.46
C MET A 29 7.26 0.67 -10.41
N GLN A 30 8.56 0.41 -10.48
CA GLN A 30 9.11 -0.95 -10.44
C GLN A 30 8.79 -1.67 -9.12
N TYR A 31 8.92 -0.98 -7.98
CA TYR A 31 8.68 -1.58 -6.66
C TYR A 31 7.22 -1.62 -6.27
N MET A 32 6.38 -0.76 -6.84
CA MET A 32 4.93 -0.74 -6.55
C MET A 32 4.19 -1.97 -7.07
N THR A 33 4.70 -2.65 -8.10
CA THR A 33 4.14 -3.91 -8.56
C THR A 33 4.65 -5.07 -7.70
N ALA A 34 3.77 -5.75 -7.01
CA ALA A 34 4.10 -6.88 -6.15
C ALA A 34 4.37 -8.16 -6.96
N PRO A 35 4.94 -9.22 -6.36
CA PRO A 35 5.22 -10.49 -7.05
C PRO A 35 3.99 -11.15 -7.67
N GLY A 36 2.83 -11.03 -7.05
CA GLY A 36 1.56 -11.52 -7.57
C GLY A 36 1.08 -10.83 -8.85
N GLY A 37 1.65 -9.68 -9.22
CA GLY A 37 1.33 -8.90 -10.41
C GLY A 37 0.49 -7.64 -10.14
N ASP A 38 -0.16 -7.56 -8.99
CA ASP A 38 -0.95 -6.39 -8.60
C ASP A 38 -0.10 -5.29 -7.95
N CYS A 39 -0.58 -4.05 -8.01
CA CYS A 39 0.07 -2.91 -7.37
C CYS A 39 -0.13 -2.88 -5.84
N PHE A 40 0.77 -2.20 -5.14
CA PHE A 40 0.44 -1.61 -3.83
C PHE A 40 -0.45 -0.38 -4.06
N CYS A 41 -1.74 -0.63 -4.15
CA CYS A 41 -2.76 0.30 -4.62
C CYS A 41 -3.28 1.22 -3.52
N PHE A 42 -2.43 1.93 -2.80
CA PHE A 42 -2.86 2.94 -1.84
C PHE A 42 -3.45 4.18 -2.53
N SER A 43 -4.28 4.94 -1.81
CA SER A 43 -4.93 6.14 -2.32
C SER A 43 -5.73 5.84 -3.61
N ASP A 44 -5.85 6.79 -4.53
CA ASP A 44 -6.56 6.60 -5.80
C ASP A 44 -5.74 5.80 -6.85
N SER A 45 -5.04 4.73 -6.44
CA SER A 45 -4.32 3.84 -7.36
C SER A 45 -5.17 2.62 -7.74
N PRO A 46 -5.11 2.16 -9.01
CA PRO A 46 -5.72 0.89 -9.40
C PRO A 46 -5.00 -0.30 -8.75
N VAL A 47 -5.71 -1.42 -8.64
CA VAL A 47 -5.15 -2.68 -8.13
C VAL A 47 -4.25 -3.32 -9.18
N GLU A 48 -4.73 -3.38 -10.42
CA GLU A 48 -4.05 -4.01 -11.54
C GLU A 48 -2.84 -3.19 -11.97
N ALA A 49 -1.71 -3.86 -12.18
CA ALA A 49 -0.55 -3.25 -12.78
C ALA A 49 -0.66 -3.23 -14.31
N GLU A 50 -0.23 -2.14 -14.92
CA GLU A 50 -0.19 -1.95 -16.35
C GLU A 50 1.24 -1.71 -16.84
N CYS A 51 1.48 -1.95 -18.15
CA CYS A 51 2.76 -1.63 -18.75
C CYS A 51 2.99 -0.12 -18.75
N ASN A 52 4.04 0.34 -18.09
CA ASN A 52 4.37 1.77 -18.09
C ASN A 52 5.38 2.10 -19.19
N MET A 53 4.87 2.68 -20.30
CA MET A 53 5.69 3.04 -21.47
C MET A 53 6.85 3.97 -21.15
N MET A 54 6.75 4.81 -20.12
CA MET A 54 7.83 5.73 -19.74
C MET A 54 9.02 5.01 -19.11
N MET A 55 8.87 3.81 -18.60
CA MET A 55 9.98 3.03 -18.04
C MET A 55 11.05 2.74 -19.08
N PHE A 56 10.68 2.60 -20.38
CA PHE A 56 11.63 2.39 -21.47
C PHE A 56 12.52 3.62 -21.67
N TRP A 57 11.96 4.82 -21.57
CA TRP A 57 12.75 6.05 -21.59
C TRP A 57 13.70 6.12 -20.38
N PHE A 58 13.21 5.84 -19.18
CA PHE A 58 14.03 5.83 -17.97
C PHE A 58 15.18 4.82 -18.07
N ALA A 59 14.91 3.61 -18.58
CA ALA A 59 15.91 2.57 -18.74
C ALA A 59 17.03 3.00 -19.71
N GLY A 60 16.68 3.63 -20.84
CA GLY A 60 17.64 4.18 -21.79
C GLY A 60 18.45 5.33 -21.19
N LYS A 61 17.79 6.28 -20.56
CA LYS A 61 18.43 7.46 -19.96
C LYS A 61 19.36 7.10 -18.80
N ALA A 62 18.95 6.17 -17.94
CA ALA A 62 19.75 5.67 -16.81
C ALA A 62 20.81 4.64 -17.23
N LYS A 63 20.74 4.09 -18.46
CA LYS A 63 21.54 2.94 -18.92
C LYS A 63 21.40 1.74 -17.96
N ASP A 64 20.18 1.52 -17.47
CA ASP A 64 19.84 0.47 -16.52
C ASP A 64 18.60 -0.30 -17.00
N LEU A 65 18.82 -1.40 -17.73
CA LEU A 65 17.75 -2.23 -18.26
C LEU A 65 16.99 -2.97 -17.14
N SER A 66 17.53 -3.07 -15.94
CA SER A 66 16.82 -3.71 -14.84
C SER A 66 15.54 -2.97 -14.44
N LEU A 67 15.40 -1.70 -14.83
CA LEU A 67 14.16 -0.93 -14.66
C LEU A 67 12.99 -1.51 -15.44
N LEU A 68 13.26 -2.31 -16.50
CA LEU A 68 12.24 -2.97 -17.33
C LEU A 68 11.87 -4.37 -16.84
N TRP A 69 12.29 -4.77 -15.65
CA TRP A 69 12.04 -6.12 -15.16
C TRP A 69 10.54 -6.47 -15.07
N ILE A 70 9.71 -5.52 -14.69
CA ILE A 70 8.25 -5.70 -14.65
C ILE A 70 7.67 -5.60 -16.06
N GLU A 71 8.07 -4.59 -16.84
CA GLU A 71 7.54 -4.32 -18.19
C GLU A 71 7.82 -5.45 -19.18
N ARG A 72 8.91 -6.22 -19.00
CA ARG A 72 9.27 -7.33 -19.90
C ARG A 72 8.16 -8.37 -20.08
N GLN A 73 7.37 -8.61 -19.01
CA GLN A 73 6.27 -9.59 -19.07
C GLN A 73 5.16 -9.20 -20.05
N TYR A 74 5.03 -7.91 -20.38
CA TYR A 74 4.05 -7.40 -21.32
C TYR A 74 4.57 -7.50 -22.77
N LEU A 75 5.90 -7.47 -22.97
CA LEU A 75 6.51 -7.53 -24.30
C LEU A 75 6.34 -8.89 -24.97
N ASP A 76 6.28 -9.96 -24.19
CA ASP A 76 6.15 -11.33 -24.67
C ASP A 76 4.67 -11.77 -24.83
N ARG A 77 3.72 -10.90 -24.50
CA ARG A 77 2.29 -11.23 -24.56
C ARG A 77 1.74 -11.06 -25.97
N PRO A 78 1.10 -12.13 -26.54
CA PRO A 78 0.57 -12.09 -27.90
C PRO A 78 -0.66 -11.16 -28.05
N ASP A 79 -1.38 -10.91 -26.96
CA ASP A 79 -2.55 -10.04 -26.93
C ASP A 79 -2.19 -8.54 -26.88
N MET A 80 -0.91 -8.21 -26.76
CA MET A 80 -0.40 -6.84 -26.72
C MET A 80 -1.32 -5.90 -25.90
N PRO A 81 -1.44 -6.09 -24.58
CA PRO A 81 -2.45 -5.38 -23.74
C PRO A 81 -2.32 -3.86 -23.77
N PHE A 82 -1.23 -3.35 -24.33
CA PHE A 82 -0.95 -1.91 -24.50
C PHE A 82 -1.17 -1.42 -25.95
N ALA A 83 -1.74 -2.23 -26.84
CA ALA A 83 -1.90 -1.86 -28.27
C ALA A 83 -2.77 -0.61 -28.45
N GLU A 84 -3.71 -0.37 -27.56
CA GLU A 84 -4.60 0.81 -27.57
C GLU A 84 -4.07 1.99 -26.73
N ASP A 85 -2.90 1.84 -26.09
CA ASP A 85 -2.32 2.93 -25.30
C ASP A 85 -1.85 4.07 -26.21
N ARG A 86 -2.32 5.28 -25.94
CA ARG A 86 -1.94 6.50 -26.67
C ARG A 86 -0.44 6.80 -26.68
N LEU A 87 0.32 6.18 -25.77
CA LEU A 87 1.78 6.33 -25.67
C LEU A 87 2.56 5.24 -26.41
N LEU A 88 1.89 4.29 -27.06
CA LEU A 88 2.52 3.22 -27.83
C LEU A 88 3.56 3.74 -28.86
N PRO A 89 3.32 4.84 -29.61
CA PRO A 89 4.34 5.38 -30.51
C PRO A 89 5.63 5.77 -29.79
N SER A 90 5.51 6.25 -28.55
CA SER A 90 6.68 6.60 -27.72
C SER A 90 7.47 5.35 -27.29
N LEU A 91 6.76 4.25 -26.97
CA LEU A 91 7.40 2.97 -26.69
C LEU A 91 8.28 2.55 -27.85
N MET A 92 7.78 2.59 -29.10
CA MET A 92 8.54 2.22 -30.29
C MET A 92 9.83 3.05 -30.42
N VAL A 93 9.76 4.36 -30.18
CA VAL A 93 10.93 5.25 -30.22
C VAL A 93 11.93 4.88 -29.13
N PHE A 94 11.48 4.70 -27.88
CA PHE A 94 12.37 4.43 -26.75
C PHE A 94 12.98 3.03 -26.81
N CYS A 95 12.26 2.03 -27.30
CA CYS A 95 12.77 0.67 -27.46
C CYS A 95 13.84 0.54 -28.56
N SER A 96 13.82 1.41 -29.58
CA SER A 96 14.68 1.26 -30.76
C SER A 96 16.18 1.22 -30.47
N GLN A 97 16.59 1.74 -29.30
CA GLN A 97 17.99 1.80 -28.86
C GLN A 97 18.30 0.89 -27.67
N LEU A 98 17.35 0.05 -27.25
CA LEU A 98 17.49 -0.82 -26.09
C LEU A 98 17.71 -2.27 -26.50
N ASP A 99 18.66 -2.93 -25.85
CA ASP A 99 18.84 -4.37 -25.98
C ASP A 99 17.89 -5.13 -25.04
N LEU A 100 16.63 -5.24 -25.47
CA LEU A 100 15.56 -5.84 -24.68
C LEU A 100 15.79 -7.33 -24.34
N LYS A 101 16.74 -8.00 -25.01
CA LYS A 101 17.11 -9.39 -24.72
C LYS A 101 17.94 -9.51 -23.44
N ASN A 102 18.57 -8.43 -23.01
CA ASN A 102 19.44 -8.37 -21.85
C ASN A 102 18.83 -7.65 -20.63
N ILE A 103 17.50 -7.69 -20.48
CA ILE A 103 16.83 -7.17 -19.29
C ILE A 103 17.20 -8.04 -18.08
N GLY A 104 18.05 -7.50 -17.21
CA GLY A 104 18.46 -8.16 -15.97
C GLY A 104 17.53 -7.85 -14.80
N LYS A 105 17.53 -8.70 -13.77
CA LYS A 105 16.76 -8.44 -12.57
C LYS A 105 17.38 -7.35 -11.69
N PRO A 106 16.55 -6.60 -10.94
CA PRO A 106 17.03 -5.62 -9.98
C PRO A 106 17.89 -6.27 -8.88
N LYS A 107 18.89 -5.52 -8.42
CA LYS A 107 19.84 -6.02 -7.41
C LYS A 107 19.40 -5.78 -5.97
N LYS A 108 18.49 -4.81 -5.76
CA LYS A 108 18.03 -4.41 -4.44
C LYS A 108 16.65 -4.97 -4.15
N ASN A 109 16.41 -5.32 -2.90
CA ASN A 109 15.13 -5.84 -2.41
C ASN A 109 14.35 -4.82 -1.58
N PHE A 110 14.92 -3.66 -1.33
CA PHE A 110 14.32 -2.59 -0.54
C PHE A 110 14.22 -1.32 -1.37
N TRP A 111 13.13 -0.61 -1.18
CA TRP A 111 12.96 0.73 -1.70
C TRP A 111 12.20 1.59 -0.69
N PHE A 112 12.58 2.83 -0.57
CA PHE A 112 11.97 3.79 0.34
C PHE A 112 11.83 5.14 -0.34
N SER A 113 10.62 5.69 -0.38
CA SER A 113 10.36 7.04 -0.83
C SER A 113 10.26 8.01 0.35
N ARG A 114 10.67 9.23 0.09
CA ARG A 114 10.49 10.39 0.99
C ARG A 114 9.51 11.36 0.35
N GLY A 115 9.00 12.30 1.14
CA GLY A 115 8.04 13.32 0.69
C GLY A 115 6.71 13.19 1.41
N ASP A 116 5.67 13.78 0.82
CA ASP A 116 4.34 13.90 1.47
C ASP A 116 3.63 12.56 1.64
N THR A 117 3.98 11.57 0.82
CA THR A 117 3.48 10.19 0.92
C THR A 117 4.67 9.22 0.97
N PRO A 118 5.33 9.08 2.14
CA PRO A 118 6.44 8.15 2.28
C PRO A 118 5.95 6.71 2.22
N VAL A 119 6.69 5.88 1.49
CA VAL A 119 6.39 4.45 1.29
C VAL A 119 7.66 3.64 1.46
N PHE A 120 7.59 2.57 2.25
CA PHE A 120 8.63 1.54 2.33
C PHE A 120 8.16 0.29 1.61
N ILE A 121 9.04 -0.33 0.83
CA ILE A 121 8.77 -1.58 0.13
C ILE A 121 9.93 -2.55 0.34
N TYR A 122 9.58 -3.81 0.62
CA TYR A 122 10.47 -4.95 0.57
C TYR A 122 9.93 -6.01 -0.39
N ARG A 123 10.84 -6.57 -1.20
CA ARG A 123 10.59 -7.76 -2.05
C ARG A 123 11.56 -8.85 -1.65
N GLY A 124 11.08 -10.06 -1.38
CA GLY A 124 11.91 -11.24 -1.06
C GLY A 124 12.74 -11.69 -2.26
N GLY A 125 12.23 -11.47 -3.46
CA GLY A 125 12.88 -11.80 -4.74
C GLY A 125 12.24 -11.09 -5.92
N TRP A 126 12.72 -11.47 -7.12
CA TRP A 126 12.26 -10.92 -8.39
C TRP A 126 11.86 -11.99 -9.41
N ASP A 127 11.95 -13.26 -9.04
CA ASP A 127 11.83 -14.39 -9.99
C ASP A 127 10.50 -15.15 -9.84
N SER A 128 9.89 -15.13 -8.65
CA SER A 128 8.71 -15.91 -8.35
C SER A 128 7.54 -15.03 -7.87
N LYS A 129 6.33 -15.38 -8.29
CA LYS A 129 5.09 -14.82 -7.72
C LYS A 129 4.87 -15.22 -6.25
N GLU A 130 5.59 -16.21 -5.77
CA GLU A 130 5.56 -16.68 -4.38
C GLU A 130 6.49 -15.87 -3.47
N ASP A 131 7.35 -15.00 -4.05
CA ASP A 131 8.24 -14.14 -3.28
C ASP A 131 7.45 -13.28 -2.29
N THR A 132 8.02 -13.09 -1.10
CA THR A 132 7.41 -12.25 -0.08
C THR A 132 7.43 -10.78 -0.50
N TYR A 133 6.35 -10.06 -0.22
CA TYR A 133 6.25 -8.62 -0.44
C TYR A 133 5.64 -7.92 0.78
N LEU A 134 6.24 -6.81 1.15
CA LEU A 134 5.72 -5.91 2.17
C LEU A 134 5.78 -4.48 1.66
N GLY A 135 4.62 -3.83 1.61
CA GLY A 135 4.51 -2.38 1.42
C GLY A 135 3.97 -1.73 2.69
N VAL A 136 4.53 -0.61 3.10
CA VAL A 136 4.08 0.19 4.26
C VAL A 136 3.98 1.64 3.86
N LYS A 137 2.87 2.29 4.15
CA LYS A 137 2.58 3.67 3.78
C LYS A 137 2.41 4.57 4.99
N GLY A 138 3.03 5.74 4.91
CA GLY A 138 2.74 6.90 5.75
C GLY A 138 1.89 7.95 5.02
N GLY A 139 2.12 9.22 5.29
CA GLY A 139 1.53 10.34 4.59
C GLY A 139 0.28 10.93 5.22
N SER A 140 -0.46 11.71 4.44
CA SER A 140 -1.56 12.55 4.91
C SER A 140 -2.82 12.35 4.08
N PRO A 141 -4.01 12.31 4.69
CA PRO A 141 -5.27 12.38 3.94
C PRO A 141 -5.48 13.70 3.18
N SER A 142 -4.72 14.76 3.49
CA SER A 142 -4.86 16.07 2.83
C SER A 142 -4.11 16.18 1.49
N THR A 143 -3.32 15.19 1.10
CA THR A 143 -2.69 15.18 -0.22
C THR A 143 -3.72 14.94 -1.32
N SER A 144 -3.45 15.43 -2.53
CA SER A 144 -4.32 15.19 -3.68
C SER A 144 -4.50 13.68 -3.89
N HIS A 145 -5.73 13.26 -4.18
CA HIS A 145 -6.10 11.85 -4.41
C HIS A 145 -5.90 10.90 -3.22
N ALA A 146 -5.63 11.40 -2.01
CA ALA A 146 -5.41 10.56 -0.84
C ALA A 146 -6.69 9.91 -0.32
N HIS A 147 -6.50 8.78 0.37
CA HIS A 147 -7.48 8.14 1.24
C HIS A 147 -7.11 8.34 2.72
N MET A 148 -7.97 7.92 3.63
CA MET A 148 -7.66 7.84 5.06
C MET A 148 -6.93 6.52 5.37
N ASP A 149 -5.81 6.30 4.72
CA ASP A 149 -5.03 5.07 4.68
C ASP A 149 -3.63 5.19 5.34
N ALA A 150 -3.44 6.20 6.19
CA ALA A 150 -2.18 6.41 6.91
C ALA A 150 -1.85 5.20 7.82
N GLY A 151 -0.60 4.70 7.73
CA GLY A 151 -0.15 3.50 8.43
C GLY A 151 -0.62 2.18 7.83
N SER A 152 -1.22 2.21 6.65
CA SER A 152 -1.65 1.03 5.91
C SER A 152 -0.47 0.22 5.38
N PHE A 153 -0.69 -1.06 5.15
CA PHE A 153 0.31 -2.00 4.64
C PHE A 153 -0.31 -3.03 3.70
N ILE A 154 0.51 -3.60 2.81
CA ILE A 154 0.18 -4.78 2.01
C ILE A 154 1.18 -5.90 2.34
N PHE A 155 0.70 -7.14 2.36
CA PHE A 155 1.53 -8.30 2.59
C PHE A 155 1.16 -9.43 1.65
N GLU A 156 2.17 -9.88 0.86
CA GLU A 156 2.07 -11.09 0.05
C GLU A 156 3.10 -12.12 0.51
N ARG A 157 2.70 -13.37 0.43
CA ARG A 157 3.57 -14.51 0.70
C ARG A 157 2.99 -15.79 0.11
N ASP A 158 3.86 -16.65 -0.42
CA ASP A 158 3.51 -17.95 -0.97
C ASP A 158 2.39 -17.85 -2.03
N GLY A 159 2.47 -16.81 -2.88
CA GLY A 159 1.54 -16.53 -3.98
C GLY A 159 0.19 -15.94 -3.56
N VAL A 160 -0.01 -15.63 -2.28
CA VAL A 160 -1.25 -15.07 -1.74
C VAL A 160 -1.04 -13.67 -1.19
N ARG A 161 -1.92 -12.74 -1.56
CA ARG A 161 -2.03 -11.40 -0.96
C ARG A 161 -2.89 -11.48 0.30
N TRP A 162 -2.26 -11.66 1.46
CA TRP A 162 -2.93 -11.84 2.75
C TRP A 162 -3.50 -10.54 3.32
N ALA A 163 -2.78 -9.44 3.15
CA ALA A 163 -3.25 -8.10 3.45
C ALA A 163 -3.30 -7.30 2.15
N MET A 164 -4.48 -6.79 1.78
CA MET A 164 -4.72 -6.07 0.54
C MET A 164 -5.30 -4.68 0.80
N ASP A 165 -5.25 -3.83 -0.20
CA ASP A 165 -6.04 -2.62 -0.29
C ASP A 165 -7.12 -2.77 -1.38
N LEU A 166 -8.24 -2.09 -1.23
CA LEU A 166 -9.34 -2.14 -2.19
C LEU A 166 -9.10 -1.26 -3.42
N GLY A 167 -8.07 -0.40 -3.37
CA GLY A 167 -7.75 0.53 -4.43
C GLY A 167 -8.80 1.61 -4.65
N MET A 168 -8.66 2.32 -5.77
CA MET A 168 -9.53 3.42 -6.14
C MET A 168 -10.95 2.98 -6.47
N GLN A 169 -11.87 3.94 -6.40
CA GLN A 169 -13.16 3.90 -7.07
C GLN A 169 -13.19 4.95 -8.18
N SER A 170 -13.75 4.60 -9.34
CA SER A 170 -13.88 5.53 -10.47
C SER A 170 -14.67 6.77 -10.08
N TYR A 171 -14.11 7.95 -10.30
CA TYR A 171 -14.72 9.25 -9.99
C TYR A 171 -16.06 9.45 -10.70
N ILE A 172 -16.15 9.03 -11.97
CA ILE A 172 -17.38 9.11 -12.75
C ILE A 172 -18.53 8.41 -12.05
N THR A 173 -18.27 7.28 -11.38
CA THR A 173 -19.33 6.53 -10.68
C THR A 173 -19.80 7.23 -9.40
N LEU A 174 -18.98 8.08 -8.81
CA LEU A 174 -19.30 8.90 -7.65
C LEU A 174 -19.97 10.21 -8.06
N GLU A 175 -19.35 10.96 -8.97
CA GLU A 175 -19.82 12.26 -9.44
C GLU A 175 -21.18 12.17 -10.15
N SER A 176 -21.40 11.11 -10.96
CA SER A 176 -22.70 10.88 -11.61
C SER A 176 -23.84 10.63 -10.63
N LYS A 177 -23.53 10.30 -9.38
CA LYS A 177 -24.49 10.13 -8.29
C LYS A 177 -24.54 11.32 -7.33
N GLY A 178 -23.87 12.43 -7.67
CA GLY A 178 -23.89 13.67 -6.92
C GLY A 178 -23.03 13.67 -5.67
N VAL A 179 -22.05 12.76 -5.55
CA VAL A 179 -21.10 12.74 -4.43
C VAL A 179 -20.16 13.94 -4.53
N ASP A 180 -20.07 14.74 -3.47
CA ASP A 180 -19.11 15.85 -3.35
C ASP A 180 -17.70 15.31 -3.06
N LEU A 181 -17.12 14.67 -4.10
CA LEU A 181 -15.86 13.93 -4.02
C LEU A 181 -14.65 14.83 -3.71
N TRP A 182 -14.67 16.08 -4.15
CA TRP A 182 -13.53 16.99 -4.07
C TRP A 182 -13.50 17.84 -2.80
N ASN A 183 -14.50 17.67 -1.93
CA ASN A 183 -14.52 18.31 -0.63
C ASN A 183 -13.61 17.58 0.36
N MET A 184 -12.38 18.06 0.48
CA MET A 184 -11.33 17.53 1.37
C MET A 184 -11.42 18.04 2.81
N SER A 185 -12.50 18.74 3.21
CA SER A 185 -12.70 19.12 4.60
C SER A 185 -12.91 17.91 5.50
N GLN A 186 -12.67 18.01 6.83
CA GLN A 186 -12.80 16.89 7.78
C GLN A 186 -14.15 16.19 7.72
N ASN A 187 -15.22 16.94 7.45
CA ASN A 187 -16.59 16.43 7.36
C ASN A 187 -17.09 16.33 5.90
N GLY A 188 -16.17 16.39 4.92
CA GLY A 188 -16.50 16.26 3.51
C GLY A 188 -17.08 14.88 3.17
N GLN A 189 -18.02 14.84 2.23
CA GLN A 189 -18.67 13.61 1.77
C GLN A 189 -17.67 12.62 1.14
N ARG A 190 -16.52 13.09 0.65
CA ARG A 190 -15.43 12.23 0.18
C ARG A 190 -15.14 11.09 1.16
N TRP A 191 -15.12 11.38 2.44
CA TRP A 191 -14.76 10.42 3.50
C TRP A 191 -15.89 9.47 3.91
N GLU A 192 -17.08 9.64 3.33
CA GLU A 192 -18.20 8.69 3.44
C GLU A 192 -18.07 7.56 2.42
N VAL A 193 -17.36 7.79 1.31
CA VAL A 193 -17.07 6.75 0.33
C VAL A 193 -16.27 5.64 0.98
N PHE A 194 -16.78 4.41 0.91
CA PHE A 194 -16.26 3.28 1.68
C PHE A 194 -14.76 3.08 1.50
N ARG A 195 -14.29 3.03 0.24
CA ARG A 195 -12.87 2.81 -0.09
C ARG A 195 -11.94 3.96 0.29
N LEU A 196 -12.48 5.14 0.58
CA LEU A 196 -11.70 6.33 0.92
C LEU A 196 -11.57 6.52 2.44
N SER A 197 -12.42 5.83 3.21
CA SER A 197 -12.47 5.91 4.68
C SER A 197 -11.49 4.96 5.35
N ASN A 198 -10.96 5.34 6.52
CA ASN A 198 -10.02 4.50 7.29
C ASN A 198 -10.56 3.12 7.66
N ILE A 199 -11.86 2.95 7.73
CA ILE A 199 -12.48 1.64 8.02
C ILE A 199 -12.26 0.59 6.92
N ALA A 200 -11.84 0.99 5.72
CA ALA A 200 -11.62 0.12 4.57
C ALA A 200 -10.13 -0.13 4.27
N HIS A 201 -9.24 0.27 5.17
CA HIS A 201 -7.79 0.13 5.02
C HIS A 201 -7.14 -0.66 6.17
N ASN A 202 -5.91 -1.13 5.96
CA ASN A 202 -5.14 -1.89 6.96
C ASN A 202 -4.54 -0.95 8.01
N THR A 203 -5.38 -0.28 8.77
CA THR A 203 -5.00 0.73 9.75
C THR A 203 -5.87 0.65 11.00
N LEU A 204 -5.72 1.60 11.90
CA LEU A 204 -6.55 1.72 13.11
C LEU A 204 -7.77 2.60 12.85
N THR A 205 -8.83 2.31 13.58
CA THR A 205 -9.91 3.24 13.86
C THR A 205 -10.02 3.40 15.37
N ILE A 206 -9.94 4.63 15.86
CA ILE A 206 -9.99 4.93 17.31
C ILE A 206 -11.27 5.72 17.59
N ASN A 207 -12.05 5.27 18.57
CA ASN A 207 -13.35 5.83 18.97
C ASN A 207 -14.38 5.92 17.82
N GLY A 208 -14.24 5.08 16.77
CA GLY A 208 -15.06 5.15 15.57
C GLY A 208 -14.82 6.40 14.73
N GLU A 209 -13.79 7.18 15.01
CA GLU A 209 -13.51 8.44 14.33
C GLU A 209 -12.71 8.23 13.03
N ARG A 210 -12.89 9.16 12.10
CA ARG A 210 -12.08 9.25 10.88
C ARG A 210 -10.70 9.81 11.19
N HIS A 211 -9.71 9.47 10.37
CA HIS A 211 -8.40 10.11 10.43
C HIS A 211 -8.54 11.65 10.31
N LEU A 212 -7.71 12.38 11.03
CA LEU A 212 -7.67 13.84 10.88
C LEU A 212 -7.09 14.19 9.49
N VAL A 213 -7.87 14.92 8.70
CA VAL A 213 -7.47 15.30 7.33
C VAL A 213 -6.20 16.13 7.36
N LYS A 214 -6.13 17.16 8.24
CA LYS A 214 -4.94 18.00 8.40
C LYS A 214 -3.90 17.34 9.32
N SER A 215 -3.48 16.14 8.98
CA SER A 215 -2.47 15.39 9.73
C SER A 215 -1.40 14.87 8.78
N ASN A 216 -0.31 14.36 9.33
CA ASN A 216 0.74 13.68 8.57
C ASN A 216 1.34 12.53 9.39
N ALA A 217 1.52 11.39 8.76
CA ALA A 217 2.10 10.18 9.34
C ALA A 217 3.48 9.92 8.70
N PRO A 218 4.58 10.46 9.24
CA PRO A 218 5.91 10.21 8.70
C PRO A 218 6.34 8.77 8.98
N ILE A 219 7.08 8.18 8.05
CA ILE A 219 7.92 7.01 8.33
C ILE A 219 9.15 7.51 9.09
N THR A 220 9.23 7.17 10.38
CA THR A 220 10.29 7.63 11.29
C THR A 220 11.53 6.77 11.23
N ARG A 221 11.36 5.49 10.83
CA ARG A 221 12.46 4.52 10.74
C ARG A 221 12.15 3.45 9.70
N THR A 222 13.21 3.00 8.99
CA THR A 222 13.18 1.79 8.15
C THR A 222 14.07 0.70 8.74
N PHE A 223 13.69 -0.56 8.48
CA PHE A 223 14.45 -1.76 8.88
C PHE A 223 14.82 -2.50 7.59
N GLU A 224 16.12 -2.56 7.30
CA GLU A 224 16.64 -3.10 6.04
C GLU A 224 17.70 -4.20 6.30
N SER A 225 17.42 -5.09 7.25
CA SER A 225 18.33 -6.18 7.61
C SER A 225 17.68 -7.55 7.38
N LYS A 226 18.50 -8.61 7.32
CA LYS A 226 17.99 -9.98 7.24
C LYS A 226 17.12 -10.37 8.45
N LYS A 227 17.30 -9.71 9.60
CA LYS A 227 16.55 -10.02 10.84
C LYS A 227 15.21 -9.29 10.88
N GLN A 228 15.14 -8.09 10.31
CA GLN A 228 13.93 -7.24 10.31
C GLN A 228 13.90 -6.42 9.03
N LYS A 229 12.75 -6.42 8.36
CA LYS A 229 12.49 -5.68 7.12
C LYS A 229 11.14 -4.99 7.28
N GLY A 230 11.08 -3.67 7.13
CA GLY A 230 9.84 -2.93 7.31
C GLY A 230 10.04 -1.49 7.70
N ALA A 231 9.01 -0.89 8.30
CA ALA A 231 9.01 0.51 8.67
C ALA A 231 8.27 0.79 9.98
N GLU A 232 8.63 1.88 10.61
CA GLU A 232 7.91 2.50 11.72
C GLU A 232 7.27 3.80 11.24
N VAL A 233 5.99 3.99 11.57
CA VAL A 233 5.16 5.12 11.18
C VAL A 233 4.63 5.81 12.44
N ASP A 234 4.83 7.11 12.56
CA ASP A 234 4.22 7.90 13.63
C ASP A 234 2.81 8.36 13.18
N LEU A 235 1.79 7.78 13.79
CA LEU A 235 0.39 8.08 13.54
C LEU A 235 -0.20 9.08 14.55
N SER A 236 0.60 9.64 15.43
CA SER A 236 0.11 10.47 16.54
C SER A 236 -0.73 11.65 16.06
N SER A 237 -0.31 12.34 14.99
CA SER A 237 -1.06 13.46 14.45
C SER A 237 -2.38 13.03 13.79
N VAL A 238 -2.46 11.81 13.29
CA VAL A 238 -3.65 11.25 12.65
C VAL A 238 -4.79 11.03 13.65
N PHE A 239 -4.43 10.70 14.90
CA PHE A 239 -5.35 10.38 15.99
C PHE A 239 -5.28 11.40 17.17
N ALA A 240 -4.80 12.62 16.92
CA ALA A 240 -4.53 13.61 17.96
C ALA A 240 -5.77 14.04 18.79
N ASN A 241 -6.98 13.86 18.25
CA ASN A 241 -8.23 14.13 19.00
C ASN A 241 -8.61 12.99 19.95
N SER A 242 -8.08 11.77 19.73
CA SER A 242 -8.51 10.56 20.46
C SER A 242 -7.46 10.08 21.46
N VAL A 243 -6.17 10.22 21.16
CA VAL A 243 -5.06 9.69 21.97
C VAL A 243 -3.85 10.62 21.91
N LYS A 244 -2.94 10.50 22.89
CA LYS A 244 -1.72 11.33 22.96
C LYS A 244 -0.66 10.90 21.95
N LYS A 245 -0.54 9.58 21.74
CA LYS A 245 0.50 9.03 20.87
C LYS A 245 0.06 7.71 20.24
N VAL A 246 0.44 7.51 19.00
CA VAL A 246 0.32 6.23 18.28
C VAL A 246 1.54 6.03 17.39
N VAL A 247 2.28 4.95 17.60
CA VAL A 247 3.39 4.55 16.73
C VAL A 247 3.15 3.13 16.26
N ARG A 248 3.10 2.95 14.95
CA ARG A 248 2.95 1.64 14.30
C ARG A 248 4.28 1.18 13.76
N THR A 249 4.67 -0.05 14.08
CA THR A 249 5.81 -0.74 13.46
C THR A 249 5.28 -1.93 12.66
N VAL A 250 5.58 -1.98 11.37
CA VAL A 250 5.21 -3.08 10.47
C VAL A 250 6.49 -3.69 9.95
N ILE A 251 6.76 -4.94 10.32
CA ILE A 251 8.01 -5.63 9.96
C ILE A 251 7.78 -7.09 9.57
N LEU A 252 8.69 -7.60 8.76
CA LEU A 252 8.91 -9.04 8.60
C LEU A 252 10.10 -9.45 9.46
N ASP A 253 9.98 -10.57 10.16
CA ASP A 253 11.07 -11.19 10.89
C ASP A 253 12.04 -11.94 9.93
N GLN A 254 13.03 -12.65 10.47
CA GLN A 254 14.02 -13.41 9.68
C GLN A 254 13.41 -14.57 8.88
N LYS A 255 12.17 -15.00 9.20
CA LYS A 255 11.41 -16.04 8.50
C LYS A 255 10.31 -15.47 7.60
N ASP A 256 10.33 -14.15 7.43
CA ASP A 256 9.30 -13.39 6.71
C ASP A 256 7.87 -13.57 7.29
N HIS A 257 7.76 -13.77 8.60
CA HIS A 257 6.48 -13.64 9.28
C HIS A 257 6.19 -12.15 9.48
N LEU A 258 4.96 -11.74 9.19
CA LEU A 258 4.55 -10.36 9.42
C LEU A 258 4.27 -10.13 10.92
N GLU A 259 4.81 -9.03 11.43
CA GLU A 259 4.48 -8.48 12.74
C GLU A 259 4.06 -7.02 12.60
N VAL A 260 2.87 -6.67 13.07
CA VAL A 260 2.38 -5.30 13.20
C VAL A 260 2.26 -4.99 14.69
N THR A 261 3.01 -4.00 15.15
CA THR A 261 2.98 -3.55 16.55
C THR A 261 2.53 -2.10 16.62
N ASP A 262 1.40 -1.87 17.28
CA ASP A 262 0.89 -0.54 17.59
C ASP A 262 1.15 -0.23 19.06
N ARG A 263 1.84 0.89 19.34
CA ARG A 263 2.04 1.44 20.67
C ARG A 263 1.21 2.70 20.79
N LEU A 264 0.31 2.72 21.79
CA LEU A 264 -0.64 3.79 22.00
C LEU A 264 -0.48 4.35 23.41
N GLU A 265 -0.66 5.67 23.56
CA GLU A 265 -0.74 6.36 24.86
C GLU A 265 -2.06 7.13 24.90
N THR A 266 -2.96 6.74 25.81
CA THR A 266 -4.25 7.43 26.01
C THR A 266 -4.08 8.69 26.85
N GLY A 267 -5.02 9.63 26.69
CA GLY A 267 -5.18 10.80 27.54
C GLY A 267 -6.01 10.50 28.80
N ASP A 268 -6.74 11.49 29.25
CA ASP A 268 -7.66 11.43 30.37
C ASP A 268 -8.93 10.62 30.13
N LYS A 269 -9.13 10.14 28.90
CA LYS A 269 -10.23 9.27 28.47
C LYS A 269 -9.70 7.92 27.98
N GLU A 270 -10.53 6.90 28.11
CA GLU A 270 -10.30 5.62 27.45
C GLU A 270 -10.40 5.73 25.92
N ALA A 271 -9.83 4.79 25.22
CA ALA A 271 -9.89 4.73 23.76
C ALA A 271 -10.40 3.36 23.29
N ALA A 272 -11.51 3.34 22.57
CA ALA A 272 -11.98 2.16 21.84
C ALA A 272 -11.19 2.05 20.53
N VAL A 273 -10.49 0.94 20.33
CA VAL A 273 -9.59 0.72 19.18
C VAL A 273 -10.09 -0.47 18.38
N SER A 274 -10.30 -0.24 17.07
CA SER A 274 -10.46 -1.31 16.08
C SER A 274 -9.19 -1.42 15.25
N TRP A 275 -8.53 -2.58 15.28
CA TRP A 275 -7.44 -2.97 14.40
C TRP A 275 -8.01 -3.74 13.22
N ILE A 276 -7.78 -3.27 12.01
CA ILE A 276 -8.44 -3.79 10.80
C ILE A 276 -7.39 -4.18 9.76
N MET A 277 -7.63 -5.32 9.10
CA MET A 277 -6.92 -5.77 7.90
C MET A 277 -7.92 -6.27 6.86
N VAL A 278 -7.82 -5.77 5.63
CA VAL A 278 -8.60 -6.23 4.48
C VAL A 278 -7.91 -7.45 3.87
N THR A 279 -8.68 -8.50 3.62
CA THR A 279 -8.14 -9.75 3.06
C THR A 279 -9.12 -10.40 2.08
N PRO A 280 -8.63 -11.06 1.01
CA PRO A 280 -9.44 -11.93 0.15
C PRO A 280 -9.56 -13.35 0.71
N ALA A 281 -8.96 -13.65 1.86
CA ALA A 281 -8.99 -14.96 2.48
C ALA A 281 -10.29 -15.20 3.24
N GLU A 282 -10.71 -16.46 3.31
CA GLU A 282 -11.70 -16.90 4.28
C GLU A 282 -11.09 -16.84 5.69
N ALA A 283 -11.89 -16.43 6.68
CA ALA A 283 -11.44 -16.25 8.04
C ALA A 283 -12.29 -17.04 9.04
N LYS A 284 -11.61 -17.73 9.96
CA LYS A 284 -12.24 -18.47 11.05
C LYS A 284 -11.59 -18.11 12.38
N ILE A 285 -12.36 -17.55 13.31
CA ILE A 285 -11.90 -17.34 14.70
C ILE A 285 -11.72 -18.70 15.36
N THR A 286 -10.50 -18.99 15.83
CA THR A 286 -10.11 -20.30 16.39
C THR A 286 -9.73 -20.21 17.87
N GLY A 287 -9.81 -19.03 18.47
CA GLY A 287 -9.52 -18.81 19.89
C GLY A 287 -9.72 -17.35 20.28
N LYS A 288 -9.54 -17.06 21.57
CA LYS A 288 -9.78 -15.72 22.15
C LYS A 288 -8.99 -14.60 21.45
N ASN A 289 -7.78 -14.90 20.98
CA ASN A 289 -6.86 -13.93 20.38
C ASN A 289 -6.21 -14.46 19.09
N ARG A 290 -6.91 -15.32 18.35
CA ARG A 290 -6.38 -15.93 17.12
C ARG A 290 -7.47 -16.25 16.10
N MET A 291 -7.07 -16.15 14.85
CA MET A 291 -7.89 -16.41 13.68
C MET A 291 -7.06 -17.16 12.62
N GLU A 292 -7.66 -18.13 11.97
CA GLU A 292 -7.08 -18.79 10.80
C GLU A 292 -7.63 -18.17 9.52
N LEU A 293 -6.73 -17.83 8.59
CA LEU A 293 -7.06 -17.35 7.26
C LEU A 293 -6.71 -18.44 6.24
N THR A 294 -7.58 -18.65 5.26
CA THR A 294 -7.38 -19.67 4.21
C THR A 294 -7.62 -19.06 2.84
N LYS A 295 -6.68 -19.24 1.91
CA LYS A 295 -6.79 -18.78 0.52
C LYS A 295 -5.94 -19.65 -0.39
N ASP A 296 -6.50 -20.10 -1.53
CA ASP A 296 -5.81 -20.83 -2.60
C ASP A 296 -5.00 -22.05 -2.07
N GLY A 297 -5.55 -22.78 -1.10
CA GLY A 297 -4.90 -23.93 -0.46
C GLY A 297 -3.83 -23.58 0.58
N GLN A 298 -3.49 -22.29 0.75
CA GLN A 298 -2.56 -21.81 1.78
C GLN A 298 -3.31 -21.42 3.04
N ARG A 299 -2.63 -21.54 4.19
CA ARG A 299 -3.19 -21.21 5.50
C ARG A 299 -2.27 -20.27 6.27
N MET A 300 -2.86 -19.28 6.94
CA MET A 300 -2.15 -18.26 7.72
C MET A 300 -2.81 -18.13 9.08
N LEU A 301 -2.02 -18.14 10.16
CA LEU A 301 -2.49 -17.88 11.51
C LEU A 301 -2.27 -16.38 11.83
N LEU A 302 -3.35 -15.67 12.10
CA LEU A 302 -3.34 -14.36 12.72
C LEU A 302 -3.46 -14.52 14.24
N THR A 303 -2.49 -13.97 14.97
CA THR A 303 -2.50 -13.97 16.45
C THR A 303 -2.37 -12.55 16.97
N VAL A 304 -3.01 -12.28 18.10
CA VAL A 304 -2.95 -11.00 18.80
C VAL A 304 -2.34 -11.20 20.18
N ASP A 305 -1.31 -10.40 20.49
CA ASP A 305 -0.72 -10.25 21.81
C ASP A 305 -0.94 -8.79 22.26
N ALA A 306 -1.74 -8.61 23.29
CA ALA A 306 -2.14 -7.31 23.79
C ALA A 306 -2.17 -7.32 25.32
N ASP A 307 -1.88 -6.16 25.92
CA ASP A 307 -1.97 -5.97 27.37
C ASP A 307 -3.39 -5.54 27.83
N THR A 308 -4.35 -5.60 26.92
CA THR A 308 -5.78 -5.38 27.12
C THR A 308 -6.58 -6.58 26.63
N GLU A 309 -7.82 -6.72 27.05
CA GLU A 309 -8.72 -7.72 26.50
C GLU A 309 -9.07 -7.41 25.04
N VAL A 310 -9.02 -8.42 24.17
CA VAL A 310 -9.34 -8.29 22.76
C VAL A 310 -10.54 -9.14 22.37
N GLU A 311 -11.40 -8.60 21.51
CA GLU A 311 -12.49 -9.32 20.88
C GLU A 311 -12.19 -9.49 19.39
N MET A 312 -11.88 -10.74 18.97
CA MET A 312 -11.61 -11.04 17.55
C MET A 312 -12.88 -10.86 16.72
N LYS A 313 -12.77 -10.18 15.58
CA LYS A 313 -13.90 -9.85 14.71
C LYS A 313 -13.62 -10.04 13.24
N THR A 314 -14.69 -10.25 12.50
CA THR A 314 -14.73 -10.08 11.05
C THR A 314 -15.82 -9.07 10.70
N TRP A 315 -15.57 -8.27 9.66
CA TRP A 315 -16.56 -7.31 9.18
C TRP A 315 -16.76 -7.49 7.67
N SER A 316 -18.01 -7.33 7.24
CA SER A 316 -18.34 -7.35 5.82
C SER A 316 -17.74 -6.14 5.09
N ASN A 317 -17.26 -6.37 3.86
CA ASN A 317 -16.89 -5.30 2.92
C ASN A 317 -18.04 -4.90 1.98
N VAL A 318 -19.27 -5.30 2.29
CA VAL A 318 -20.46 -4.75 1.63
C VAL A 318 -20.56 -3.28 2.04
N PRO A 319 -20.44 -2.34 1.09
CA PRO A 319 -20.42 -0.92 1.43
C PRO A 319 -21.81 -0.42 1.78
N PRO A 320 -21.92 0.69 2.57
CA PRO A 320 -23.20 1.18 3.07
C PRO A 320 -24.03 1.95 2.04
N HIS A 321 -23.42 2.52 1.00
CA HIS A 321 -24.11 3.41 0.08
C HIS A 321 -24.23 2.79 -1.32
N GLU A 322 -25.26 3.17 -2.06
CA GLU A 322 -25.47 2.71 -3.44
C GLU A 322 -24.45 3.25 -4.44
N TYR A 323 -23.79 4.35 -4.11
CA TYR A 323 -22.71 4.91 -4.94
C TYR A 323 -21.38 4.21 -4.74
N ASP A 324 -21.21 3.43 -3.70
CA ASP A 324 -19.96 2.72 -3.42
C ASP A 324 -19.75 1.53 -4.36
N PHE A 325 -18.51 1.26 -4.74
CA PHE A 325 -18.15 0.04 -5.43
C PHE A 325 -18.29 -1.17 -4.48
N ARG A 326 -18.86 -2.24 -5.01
CA ARG A 326 -18.87 -3.53 -4.34
C ARG A 326 -17.45 -4.09 -4.23
N ASN A 327 -17.20 -4.87 -3.18
CA ASN A 327 -15.91 -5.47 -2.88
C ASN A 327 -16.03 -7.00 -2.77
N PRO A 328 -16.49 -7.70 -3.83
CA PRO A 328 -16.75 -9.13 -3.78
C PRO A 328 -15.47 -9.91 -3.45
N GLY A 329 -15.61 -11.04 -2.75
CA GLY A 329 -14.49 -11.91 -2.40
C GLY A 329 -13.52 -11.33 -1.37
N THR A 330 -13.91 -10.25 -0.67
CA THR A 330 -13.08 -9.63 0.37
C THR A 330 -13.84 -9.45 1.66
N ILE A 331 -13.12 -9.48 2.77
CA ILE A 331 -13.63 -9.19 4.11
C ILE A 331 -12.61 -8.36 4.89
N ARG A 332 -13.03 -7.77 6.00
CA ARG A 332 -12.13 -7.21 6.99
C ARG A 332 -12.02 -8.16 8.18
N VAL A 333 -10.81 -8.32 8.68
CA VAL A 333 -10.48 -9.15 9.85
C VAL A 333 -9.69 -8.35 10.85
N GLY A 334 -9.77 -8.73 12.12
CA GLY A 334 -9.01 -8.06 13.17
C GLY A 334 -9.65 -8.23 14.55
N PHE A 335 -9.60 -7.18 15.34
CA PHE A 335 -10.14 -7.20 16.70
C PHE A 335 -10.53 -5.80 17.16
N GLU A 336 -11.33 -5.78 18.23
CA GLU A 336 -11.62 -4.58 19.00
C GLU A 336 -11.08 -4.73 20.42
N THR A 337 -10.71 -3.61 21.02
CA THR A 337 -10.23 -3.50 22.40
C THR A 337 -10.50 -2.12 22.97
N VAL A 338 -10.49 -1.99 24.28
CA VAL A 338 -10.57 -0.70 24.98
C VAL A 338 -9.29 -0.50 25.79
N ILE A 339 -8.60 0.59 25.55
CA ILE A 339 -7.42 1.00 26.31
C ILE A 339 -7.86 1.99 27.37
N PRO A 340 -7.65 1.71 28.67
CA PRO A 340 -8.04 2.61 29.76
C PRO A 340 -7.37 4.00 29.66
N ALA A 341 -7.96 5.00 30.31
CA ALA A 341 -7.39 6.35 30.41
C ALA A 341 -6.00 6.35 31.07
N ASN A 342 -5.14 7.29 30.65
CA ASN A 342 -3.79 7.52 31.17
C ASN A 342 -2.89 6.27 31.17
N ARG A 343 -2.99 5.48 30.10
CA ARG A 343 -2.25 4.22 29.94
C ARG A 343 -1.46 4.20 28.64
N ALA A 344 -0.24 3.63 28.71
CA ALA A 344 0.50 3.16 27.55
C ALA A 344 0.17 1.68 27.32
N SER A 345 -0.18 1.32 26.09
CA SER A 345 -0.56 -0.06 25.70
C SER A 345 0.13 -0.47 24.41
N GLN A 346 0.34 -1.78 24.26
CA GLN A 346 0.89 -2.37 23.05
C GLN A 346 -0.08 -3.42 22.50
N LEU A 347 -0.39 -3.27 21.23
CA LEU A 347 -1.16 -4.23 20.44
C LEU A 347 -0.23 -4.84 19.40
N LYS A 348 0.01 -6.14 19.45
CA LYS A 348 0.89 -6.84 18.51
C LYS A 348 0.12 -7.91 17.76
N VAL A 349 0.11 -7.80 16.44
CA VAL A 349 -0.47 -8.78 15.52
C VAL A 349 0.64 -9.50 14.79
N ARG A 350 0.53 -10.83 14.65
CA ARG A 350 1.42 -11.65 13.84
C ARG A 350 0.65 -12.47 12.83
N LEU A 351 1.16 -12.54 11.62
CA LEU A 351 0.71 -13.46 10.59
C LEU A 351 1.81 -14.49 10.35
N ILE A 352 1.48 -15.76 10.60
CA ILE A 352 2.42 -16.89 10.57
C ILE A 352 1.84 -17.98 9.68
N PRO A 353 2.55 -18.42 8.61
CA PRO A 353 2.09 -19.52 7.78
C PRO A 353 1.86 -20.80 8.60
N LEU A 354 0.76 -21.48 8.33
CA LEU A 354 0.50 -22.83 8.85
C LEU A 354 0.90 -23.87 7.80
N LYS A 355 1.59 -24.91 8.24
CA LYS A 355 1.95 -26.04 7.38
C LYS A 355 0.76 -26.93 7.09
#